data_1e987f8a18281a4b13ee5ecefa772f88
#
_entry.id   1e987f8a18281a4b13ee5ecefa772f88
#
_cell.length_a   1.000
_cell.length_b   1.000
_cell.length_c   1.000
_cell.angle_alpha   90.00
_cell.angle_beta   90.00
_cell.angle_gamma   90.00
#
_symmetry.space_group_name_H-M   'P 1'
#
loop_
_entity.id
_entity.type
_entity.pdbx_description
1 polymer ?
#
loop_
_entity_poly.entity_id
_entity_poly.type
_entity_poly.pdbx_seq_one_letter_code
_entity_poly.pdbx_strand_id
1 'polypeptide(L)'
;MTTREELRREGRALRARMFPPADRPEFVPGYEDLRAELAFGAVWNRPGLALPDRMIAALAALCSVQRLNHLRRHIVAALDLGLAPRSIVEVFIQCGIYCGLPASEEAMAVAEAVYAEHGITLPPEPPRDDSLEELDRRGRALLESFHGERGYSGYASPDNPVTQALYPVAIQYGYGEIWDRPGLDRRQRALVAVAAFTALKLEGQVQKFGRSALNAGLSKTEIVETVIQTGPYSGLAPALNALALLSEALG
;
A
#
# COMPACT_ATOMS: atom_id res chain seq x y z
N MET A 1 -23.48 20.27 -6.16
CA MET A 1 -22.63 19.30 -6.90
C MET A 1 -21.29 19.97 -7.16
N THR A 2 -20.19 19.30 -6.89
CA THR A 2 -18.85 19.79 -7.17
C THR A 2 -18.65 19.93 -8.68
N THR A 3 -18.16 21.05 -9.13
CA THR A 3 -17.92 21.31 -10.57
C THR A 3 -16.53 20.80 -11.00
N ARG A 4 -16.30 20.60 -12.29
CA ARG A 4 -14.97 20.27 -12.85
C ARG A 4 -13.94 21.34 -12.53
N GLU A 5 -14.35 22.62 -12.56
CA GLU A 5 -13.49 23.74 -12.25
C GLU A 5 -13.02 23.73 -10.78
N GLU A 6 -13.93 23.43 -9.86
CA GLU A 6 -13.60 23.27 -8.44
C GLU A 6 -12.62 22.12 -8.22
N LEU A 7 -12.89 20.93 -8.79
CA LEU A 7 -11.97 19.77 -8.70
C LEU A 7 -10.58 20.10 -9.26
N ARG A 8 -10.52 20.80 -10.38
CA ARG A 8 -9.26 21.22 -11.01
C ARG A 8 -8.50 22.21 -10.14
N ARG A 9 -9.16 23.21 -9.61
CA ARG A 9 -8.58 24.22 -8.72
C ARG A 9 -8.00 23.58 -7.46
N GLU A 10 -8.80 22.77 -6.79
CA GLU A 10 -8.42 22.08 -5.55
C GLU A 10 -7.34 21.04 -5.82
N GLY A 11 -7.46 20.28 -6.89
CA GLY A 11 -6.46 19.31 -7.31
C GLY A 11 -5.11 19.94 -7.65
N ARG A 12 -5.10 21.08 -8.35
CA ARG A 12 -3.85 21.83 -8.59
C ARG A 12 -3.22 22.33 -7.29
N ALA A 13 -4.04 22.86 -6.36
CA ALA A 13 -3.55 23.33 -5.08
C ALA A 13 -2.94 22.18 -4.24
N LEU A 14 -3.60 21.05 -4.15
CA LEU A 14 -3.08 19.88 -3.44
C LEU A 14 -1.82 19.31 -4.11
N ARG A 15 -1.84 19.18 -5.45
CA ARG A 15 -0.66 18.70 -6.20
C ARG A 15 0.55 19.60 -5.97
N ALA A 16 0.38 20.93 -6.01
CA ALA A 16 1.46 21.89 -5.82
C ALA A 16 2.09 21.81 -4.40
N ARG A 17 1.33 21.36 -3.41
CA ARG A 17 1.84 21.14 -2.04
C ARG A 17 2.69 19.86 -1.92
N MET A 18 2.48 18.89 -2.81
CA MET A 18 3.10 17.57 -2.72
C MET A 18 4.21 17.36 -3.74
N PHE A 19 4.12 18.02 -4.89
CA PHE A 19 5.02 17.77 -6.00
C PHE A 19 5.48 19.09 -6.61
N PRO A 20 6.77 19.23 -6.90
CA PRO A 20 7.29 20.41 -7.58
C PRO A 20 6.62 20.58 -8.97
N PRO A 21 6.62 21.80 -9.52
CA PRO A 21 6.20 22.04 -10.89
C PRO A 21 6.99 21.14 -11.86
N ALA A 22 6.40 20.87 -13.02
CA ALA A 22 7.11 20.15 -14.08
C ALA A 22 8.20 21.06 -14.68
N ASP A 23 9.39 20.52 -14.88
CA ASP A 23 10.54 21.27 -15.45
C ASP A 23 10.44 21.51 -16.94
N ARG A 24 9.36 21.07 -17.59
CA ARG A 24 9.17 21.16 -19.04
C ARG A 24 7.73 21.53 -19.37
N PRO A 25 7.50 22.19 -20.54
CA PRO A 25 6.16 22.44 -21.03
C PRO A 25 5.32 21.18 -21.18
N GLU A 26 4.02 21.33 -21.03
CA GLU A 26 3.07 20.25 -21.26
C GLU A 26 3.13 19.77 -22.71
N PHE A 27 3.31 18.48 -22.91
CA PHE A 27 3.39 17.88 -24.26
C PHE A 27 2.02 17.79 -24.94
N VAL A 28 0.99 17.44 -24.16
CA VAL A 28 -0.40 17.36 -24.65
C VAL A 28 -1.23 18.41 -23.90
N PRO A 29 -1.69 19.46 -24.58
CA PRO A 29 -2.46 20.54 -23.95
C PRO A 29 -3.69 20.02 -23.19
N GLY A 30 -3.83 20.41 -21.93
CA GLY A 30 -4.93 20.04 -21.04
C GLY A 30 -4.76 18.71 -20.30
N TYR A 31 -3.68 17.94 -20.54
CA TYR A 31 -3.45 16.68 -19.84
C TYR A 31 -3.08 16.89 -18.37
N GLU A 32 -2.29 17.91 -18.05
CA GLU A 32 -1.97 18.26 -16.66
C GLU A 32 -3.22 18.71 -15.89
N ASP A 33 -4.14 19.39 -16.55
CA ASP A 33 -5.44 19.76 -15.98
C ASP A 33 -6.29 18.53 -15.69
N LEU A 34 -6.35 17.61 -16.65
CA LEU A 34 -7.05 16.34 -16.46
C LEU A 34 -6.44 15.55 -15.29
N ARG A 35 -5.12 15.50 -15.17
CA ARG A 35 -4.43 14.84 -14.05
C ARG A 35 -4.74 15.52 -12.71
N ALA A 36 -4.70 16.84 -12.67
CA ALA A 36 -5.03 17.59 -11.45
C ALA A 36 -6.48 17.34 -11.02
N GLU A 37 -7.40 17.36 -11.96
CA GLU A 37 -8.83 17.11 -11.74
C GLU A 37 -9.09 15.66 -11.28
N LEU A 38 -8.63 14.67 -12.07
CA LEU A 38 -8.89 13.26 -11.82
C LEU A 38 -8.14 12.72 -10.59
N ALA A 39 -6.81 12.87 -10.58
CA ALA A 39 -6.02 12.26 -9.52
C ALA A 39 -6.11 13.06 -8.21
N PHE A 40 -5.86 14.35 -8.27
CA PHE A 40 -5.75 15.15 -7.04
C PHE A 40 -7.09 15.72 -6.57
N GLY A 41 -7.93 16.21 -7.47
CA GLY A 41 -9.25 16.74 -7.12
C GLY A 41 -10.23 15.64 -6.72
N ALA A 42 -10.39 14.62 -7.58
CA ALA A 42 -11.43 13.60 -7.41
C ALA A 42 -11.00 12.41 -6.53
N VAL A 43 -9.69 12.17 -6.33
CA VAL A 43 -9.20 11.04 -5.53
C VAL A 43 -8.45 11.51 -4.28
N TRP A 44 -7.32 12.21 -4.42
CA TRP A 44 -6.49 12.60 -3.29
C TRP A 44 -7.17 13.56 -2.31
N ASN A 45 -8.05 14.43 -2.78
CA ASN A 45 -8.74 15.43 -1.97
C ASN A 45 -10.02 14.90 -1.30
N ARG A 46 -10.32 13.62 -1.45
CA ARG A 46 -11.49 13.00 -0.82
C ARG A 46 -11.35 12.96 0.70
N PRO A 47 -12.44 13.13 1.46
CA PRO A 47 -12.45 12.89 2.90
C PRO A 47 -12.32 11.39 3.21
N GLY A 48 -12.18 11.05 4.49
CA GLY A 48 -12.29 9.66 4.98
C GLY A 48 -10.99 8.88 5.06
N LEU A 49 -9.87 9.40 4.53
CA LEU A 49 -8.53 8.84 4.75
C LEU A 49 -7.51 9.98 4.87
N ALA A 50 -6.68 9.93 5.90
CA ALA A 50 -5.65 10.95 6.15
C ALA A 50 -4.60 10.98 5.02
N LEU A 51 -4.03 12.15 4.75
CA LEU A 51 -3.06 12.33 3.66
C LEU A 51 -1.82 11.43 3.78
N PRO A 52 -1.22 11.21 4.98
CA PRO A 52 -0.13 10.23 5.13
C PRO A 52 -0.54 8.81 4.79
N ASP A 53 -1.75 8.38 5.14
CA ASP A 53 -2.27 7.04 4.82
C ASP A 53 -2.53 6.88 3.32
N ARG A 54 -3.04 7.93 2.66
CA ARG A 54 -3.15 7.98 1.19
C ARG A 54 -1.79 7.82 0.53
N MET A 55 -0.75 8.43 1.11
CA MET A 55 0.61 8.28 0.60
C MET A 55 1.12 6.84 0.76
N ILE A 56 0.89 6.20 1.90
CA ILE A 56 1.23 4.78 2.12
C ILE A 56 0.55 3.90 1.06
N ALA A 57 -0.74 4.10 0.81
CA ALA A 57 -1.48 3.36 -0.21
C ALA A 57 -0.93 3.60 -1.63
N ALA A 58 -0.57 4.85 -1.95
CA ALA A 58 0.03 5.19 -3.24
C ALA A 58 1.42 4.57 -3.43
N LEU A 59 2.28 4.59 -2.40
CA LEU A 59 3.59 3.95 -2.41
C LEU A 59 3.47 2.44 -2.61
N ALA A 60 2.54 1.78 -1.89
CA ALA A 60 2.28 0.35 -2.03
C ALA A 60 1.80 0.00 -3.45
N ALA A 61 0.86 0.77 -4.01
CA ALA A 61 0.38 0.55 -5.37
C ALA A 61 1.50 0.75 -6.40
N LEU A 62 2.28 1.85 -6.30
CA LEU A 62 3.37 2.15 -7.23
C LEU A 62 4.49 1.10 -7.20
N CYS A 63 4.87 0.62 -6.00
CA CYS A 63 5.80 -0.49 -5.81
C CYS A 63 5.25 -1.75 -6.48
N SER A 64 4.00 -2.11 -6.21
CA SER A 64 3.39 -3.34 -6.72
C SER A 64 3.30 -3.39 -8.26
N VAL A 65 3.06 -2.23 -8.91
CA VAL A 65 2.98 -2.16 -10.38
C VAL A 65 4.27 -1.62 -11.04
N GLN A 66 5.35 -1.49 -10.28
CA GLN A 66 6.69 -1.12 -10.75
C GLN A 66 6.72 0.20 -11.54
N ARG A 67 6.04 1.23 -11.02
CA ARG A 67 6.07 2.58 -11.61
C ARG A 67 7.18 3.44 -10.97
N LEU A 68 8.43 3.02 -11.12
CA LEU A 68 9.59 3.52 -10.37
C LEU A 68 9.82 5.03 -10.50
N ASN A 69 9.61 5.62 -11.68
CA ASN A 69 9.74 7.07 -11.86
C ASN A 69 8.68 7.85 -11.05
N HIS A 70 7.46 7.31 -10.93
CA HIS A 70 6.43 7.87 -10.08
C HIS A 70 6.72 7.59 -8.60
N LEU A 71 7.19 6.38 -8.28
CA LEU A 71 7.59 5.99 -6.94
C LEU A 71 8.61 6.96 -6.36
N ARG A 72 9.68 7.29 -7.13
CA ARG A 72 10.68 8.27 -6.72
C ARG A 72 10.08 9.59 -6.25
N ARG A 73 9.17 10.17 -7.05
CA ARG A 73 8.51 11.43 -6.71
C ARG A 73 7.63 11.31 -5.46
N HIS A 74 6.98 10.17 -5.28
CA HIS A 74 6.13 9.93 -4.12
C HIS A 74 6.94 9.68 -2.86
N ILE A 75 8.16 9.12 -2.95
CA ILE A 75 9.07 9.02 -1.81
C ILE A 75 9.46 10.42 -1.32
N VAL A 76 9.85 11.33 -2.22
CA VAL A 76 10.15 12.72 -1.85
C VAL A 76 8.94 13.37 -1.18
N ALA A 77 7.76 13.29 -1.83
CA ALA A 77 6.53 13.84 -1.26
C ALA A 77 6.14 13.19 0.08
N ALA A 78 6.44 11.92 0.30
CA ALA A 78 6.20 11.24 1.56
C ALA A 78 7.09 11.79 2.68
N LEU A 79 8.36 12.06 2.39
CA LEU A 79 9.28 12.72 3.32
C LEU A 79 8.81 14.14 3.66
N ASP A 80 8.38 14.92 2.68
CA ASP A 80 7.84 16.27 2.86
C ASP A 80 6.53 16.29 3.66
N LEU A 81 5.74 15.22 3.57
CA LEU A 81 4.54 15.01 4.41
C LEU A 81 4.87 14.52 5.83
N GLY A 82 6.13 14.29 6.14
CA GLY A 82 6.59 13.86 7.46
C GLY A 82 6.49 12.36 7.73
N LEU A 83 6.34 11.52 6.68
CA LEU A 83 6.49 10.08 6.87
C LEU A 83 7.93 9.76 7.26
N ALA A 84 8.08 8.93 8.30
CA ALA A 84 9.42 8.50 8.70
C ALA A 84 10.09 7.72 7.56
N PRO A 85 11.38 7.95 7.27
CA PRO A 85 12.10 7.22 6.23
C PRO A 85 12.01 5.71 6.42
N ARG A 86 12.04 5.24 7.66
CA ARG A 86 11.84 3.82 7.99
C ARG A 86 10.48 3.31 7.54
N SER A 87 9.40 4.04 7.78
CA SER A 87 8.05 3.63 7.38
C SER A 87 7.92 3.47 5.88
N ILE A 88 8.58 4.33 5.09
CA ILE A 88 8.57 4.27 3.63
C ILE A 88 9.20 2.96 3.13
N VAL A 89 10.37 2.59 3.62
CA VAL A 89 11.04 1.35 3.20
C VAL A 89 10.30 0.10 3.70
N GLU A 90 9.64 0.16 4.86
CA GLU A 90 8.82 -0.94 5.36
C GLU A 90 7.58 -1.21 4.48
N VAL A 91 7.04 -0.19 3.79
CA VAL A 91 6.01 -0.40 2.75
C VAL A 91 6.57 -1.31 1.65
N PHE A 92 7.80 -1.06 1.17
CA PHE A 92 8.40 -1.83 0.09
C PHE A 92 8.79 -3.25 0.52
N ILE A 93 9.34 -3.40 1.72
CA ILE A 93 9.64 -4.72 2.31
C ILE A 93 8.37 -5.56 2.37
N GLN A 94 7.27 -4.98 2.86
CA GLN A 94 6.00 -5.69 2.92
C GLN A 94 5.43 -6.01 1.53
N CYS A 95 5.52 -5.11 0.57
CA CYS A 95 5.08 -5.37 -0.80
C CYS A 95 5.82 -6.56 -1.42
N GLY A 96 7.08 -6.82 -1.02
CA GLY A 96 7.89 -7.93 -1.53
C GLY A 96 7.24 -9.30 -1.38
N ILE A 97 6.44 -9.52 -0.32
CA ILE A 97 5.68 -10.77 -0.17
C ILE A 97 4.41 -10.84 -1.03
N TYR A 98 4.01 -9.76 -1.67
CA TYR A 98 2.81 -9.70 -2.51
C TYR A 98 3.14 -9.63 -4.00
N CYS A 99 4.12 -8.80 -4.38
CA CYS A 99 4.53 -8.59 -5.77
C CYS A 99 5.88 -9.24 -6.13
N GLY A 100 6.51 -9.94 -5.17
CA GLY A 100 7.82 -10.57 -5.34
C GLY A 100 8.98 -9.71 -4.84
N LEU A 101 10.02 -10.37 -4.32
CA LEU A 101 11.21 -9.70 -3.77
C LEU A 101 11.92 -8.80 -4.79
N PRO A 102 12.08 -9.19 -6.08
CA PRO A 102 12.72 -8.29 -7.05
C PRO A 102 12.02 -6.93 -7.17
N ALA A 103 10.69 -6.90 -7.11
CA ALA A 103 9.93 -5.65 -7.16
C ALA A 103 10.16 -4.77 -5.92
N SER A 104 10.34 -5.39 -4.76
CA SER A 104 10.72 -4.71 -3.52
C SER A 104 12.16 -4.17 -3.61
N GLU A 105 13.10 -4.94 -4.13
CA GLU A 105 14.52 -4.55 -4.30
C GLU A 105 14.64 -3.33 -5.23
N GLU A 106 13.94 -3.31 -6.34
CA GLU A 106 13.88 -2.14 -7.25
C GLU A 106 13.31 -0.89 -6.56
N ALA A 107 12.24 -1.06 -5.76
CA ALA A 107 11.67 0.04 -4.99
C ALA A 107 12.64 0.53 -3.89
N MET A 108 13.38 -0.36 -3.25
CA MET A 108 14.40 -0.04 -2.26
C MET A 108 15.56 0.73 -2.87
N ALA A 109 16.04 0.34 -4.06
CA ALA A 109 17.08 1.06 -4.77
C ALA A 109 16.67 2.50 -5.10
N VAL A 110 15.40 2.72 -5.47
CA VAL A 110 14.86 4.07 -5.66
C VAL A 110 14.84 4.87 -4.34
N ALA A 111 14.47 4.24 -3.23
CA ALA A 111 14.47 4.91 -1.92
C ALA A 111 15.90 5.26 -1.48
N GLU A 112 16.85 4.35 -1.64
CA GLU A 112 18.27 4.57 -1.33
C GLU A 112 18.83 5.78 -2.08
N ALA A 113 18.56 5.88 -3.39
CA ALA A 113 18.98 7.02 -4.20
C ALA A 113 18.36 8.34 -3.70
N VAL A 114 17.06 8.36 -3.38
CA VAL A 114 16.40 9.55 -2.82
C VAL A 114 17.00 9.90 -1.45
N TYR A 115 17.22 8.93 -0.58
CA TYR A 115 17.77 9.18 0.76
C TYR A 115 19.19 9.75 0.68
N ALA A 116 20.04 9.21 -0.20
CA ALA A 116 21.38 9.76 -0.44
C ALA A 116 21.33 11.22 -0.87
N GLU A 117 20.43 11.60 -1.78
CA GLU A 117 20.26 12.98 -2.23
C GLU A 117 19.78 13.94 -1.12
N HIS A 118 19.01 13.41 -0.15
CA HIS A 118 18.47 14.19 0.97
C HIS A 118 19.31 14.07 2.25
N GLY A 119 20.47 13.39 2.20
CA GLY A 119 21.32 13.21 3.37
C GLY A 119 20.70 12.37 4.48
N ILE A 120 19.75 11.48 4.13
CA ILE A 120 19.05 10.62 5.08
C ILE A 120 19.82 9.30 5.22
N THR A 121 20.11 8.93 6.45
CA THR A 121 20.66 7.62 6.79
C THR A 121 19.72 6.89 7.73
N LEU A 122 19.35 5.65 7.40
CA LEU A 122 18.60 4.81 8.31
C LEU A 122 19.50 4.32 9.44
N PRO A 123 19.05 4.37 10.69
CA PRO A 123 19.83 3.81 11.79
C PRO A 123 20.02 2.30 11.57
N PRO A 124 21.16 1.74 11.98
CA PRO A 124 21.39 0.31 11.93
C PRO A 124 20.39 -0.40 12.87
N GLU A 125 19.90 -1.54 12.42
CA GLU A 125 19.06 -2.41 13.24
C GLU A 125 19.81 -3.71 13.56
N PRO A 126 19.53 -4.29 14.74
CA PRO A 126 20.06 -5.61 15.05
C PRO A 126 19.51 -6.64 14.06
N PRO A 127 20.30 -7.65 13.70
CA PRO A 127 19.82 -8.78 12.92
C PRO A 127 18.60 -9.42 13.59
N ARG A 128 17.63 -9.85 12.79
CA ARG A 128 16.50 -10.65 13.24
C ARG A 128 16.82 -12.11 12.93
N ASP A 129 17.29 -12.82 13.93
CA ASP A 129 17.74 -14.21 13.82
C ASP A 129 16.84 -15.18 14.63
N ASP A 130 15.56 -14.83 14.73
CA ASP A 130 14.54 -15.68 15.34
C ASP A 130 14.50 -17.07 14.67
N SER A 131 14.27 -18.13 15.44
CA SER A 131 14.10 -19.47 14.89
C SER A 131 12.82 -19.56 14.02
N LEU A 132 12.80 -20.50 13.07
CA LEU A 132 11.59 -20.77 12.27
C LEU A 132 10.38 -21.14 13.14
N GLU A 133 10.60 -21.78 14.26
CA GLU A 133 9.55 -22.12 15.23
C GLU A 133 8.96 -20.88 15.88
N GLU A 134 9.80 -19.92 16.26
CA GLU A 134 9.35 -18.63 16.81
C GLU A 134 8.61 -17.79 15.77
N LEU A 135 9.10 -17.75 14.52
CA LEU A 135 8.41 -17.11 13.41
C LEU A 135 7.04 -17.74 13.15
N ASP A 136 6.94 -19.07 13.16
CA ASP A 136 5.66 -19.78 12.98
C ASP A 136 4.69 -19.46 14.12
N ARG A 137 5.14 -19.53 15.36
CA ARG A 137 4.32 -19.21 16.54
C ARG A 137 3.76 -17.78 16.46
N ARG A 138 4.62 -16.81 16.21
CA ARG A 138 4.25 -15.39 16.07
C ARG A 138 3.34 -15.16 14.87
N GLY A 139 3.66 -15.80 13.75
CA GLY A 139 2.87 -15.70 12.52
C GLY A 139 1.46 -16.24 12.67
N ARG A 140 1.28 -17.38 13.35
CA ARG A 140 -0.05 -17.93 13.64
C ARG A 140 -0.86 -17.06 14.58
N ALA A 141 -0.24 -16.53 15.64
CA ALA A 141 -0.90 -15.61 16.55
C ALA A 141 -1.40 -14.35 15.82
N LEU A 142 -0.59 -13.80 14.91
CA LEU A 142 -0.99 -12.65 14.10
C LEU A 142 -2.09 -13.03 13.09
N LEU A 143 -1.95 -14.16 12.39
CA LEU A 143 -2.96 -14.67 11.47
C LEU A 143 -4.33 -14.77 12.14
N GLU A 144 -4.39 -15.36 13.32
CA GLU A 144 -5.59 -15.52 14.11
C GLU A 144 -6.18 -14.17 14.54
N SER A 145 -5.37 -13.28 15.09
CA SER A 145 -5.82 -11.96 15.54
C SER A 145 -6.31 -11.08 14.40
N PHE A 146 -5.74 -11.23 13.19
CA PHE A 146 -6.06 -10.42 12.03
C PHE A 146 -7.22 -11.00 11.20
N HIS A 147 -7.20 -12.30 10.93
CA HIS A 147 -8.21 -12.96 10.08
C HIS A 147 -9.29 -13.72 10.85
N GLY A 148 -9.04 -14.08 12.12
CA GLY A 148 -9.89 -15.00 12.86
C GLY A 148 -9.95 -16.38 12.18
N GLU A 149 -11.08 -17.06 12.27
CA GLU A 149 -11.32 -18.37 11.64
C GLU A 149 -11.05 -18.39 10.12
N ARG A 150 -11.24 -17.26 9.42
CA ARG A 150 -10.93 -17.14 8.00
C ARG A 150 -9.43 -17.29 7.67
N GLY A 151 -8.58 -17.19 8.67
CA GLY A 151 -7.15 -17.47 8.54
C GLY A 151 -6.86 -18.89 8.07
N TYR A 152 -7.75 -19.83 8.37
CA TYR A 152 -7.58 -21.26 8.12
C TYR A 152 -8.53 -21.81 7.04
N SER A 153 -9.09 -20.97 6.18
CA SER A 153 -10.03 -21.39 5.13
C SER A 153 -9.47 -21.24 3.72
N GLY A 154 -10.02 -21.98 2.75
CA GLY A 154 -9.63 -21.94 1.36
C GLY A 154 -8.18 -22.43 1.14
N TYR A 155 -7.35 -21.63 0.50
CA TYR A 155 -5.93 -21.96 0.30
C TYR A 155 -5.14 -22.03 1.62
N ALA A 156 -5.66 -21.48 2.70
CA ALA A 156 -5.05 -21.49 4.02
C ALA A 156 -5.49 -22.69 4.88
N SER A 157 -6.38 -23.55 4.34
CA SER A 157 -6.82 -24.76 5.06
C SER A 157 -5.65 -25.70 5.33
N PRO A 158 -5.47 -26.15 6.60
CA PRO A 158 -4.45 -27.13 6.95
C PRO A 158 -4.66 -28.49 6.25
N ASP A 159 -5.90 -28.77 5.80
CA ASP A 159 -6.23 -30.02 5.10
C ASP A 159 -5.94 -29.97 3.60
N ASN A 160 -5.44 -28.83 3.06
CA ASN A 160 -5.08 -28.71 1.65
C ASN A 160 -3.60 -29.04 1.43
N PRO A 161 -3.25 -30.28 1.00
CA PRO A 161 -1.86 -30.70 0.87
C PRO A 161 -1.08 -29.94 -0.22
N VAL A 162 -1.77 -29.35 -1.19
CA VAL A 162 -1.14 -28.60 -2.28
C VAL A 162 -0.63 -27.25 -1.78
N THR A 163 -1.46 -26.50 -1.09
CA THR A 163 -1.08 -25.19 -0.58
C THR A 163 -0.18 -25.29 0.64
N GLN A 164 -0.26 -26.36 1.42
CA GLN A 164 0.62 -26.61 2.56
C GLN A 164 2.10 -26.79 2.20
N ALA A 165 2.44 -26.98 0.92
CA ALA A 165 3.83 -26.93 0.44
C ALA A 165 4.46 -25.53 0.56
N LEU A 166 3.67 -24.45 0.47
CA LEU A 166 4.14 -23.05 0.51
C LEU A 166 3.60 -22.28 1.71
N TYR A 167 2.41 -22.61 2.20
CA TYR A 167 1.70 -21.80 3.19
C TYR A 167 2.48 -21.59 4.51
N PRO A 168 3.26 -22.55 5.03
CA PRO A 168 4.13 -22.34 6.20
C PRO A 168 5.14 -21.21 6.00
N VAL A 169 5.69 -21.08 4.79
CA VAL A 169 6.60 -19.96 4.44
C VAL A 169 5.88 -18.62 4.54
N ALA A 170 4.64 -18.55 4.05
CA ALA A 170 3.83 -17.33 4.17
C ALA A 170 3.50 -16.98 5.63
N ILE A 171 3.29 -17.98 6.51
CA ILE A 171 3.08 -17.75 7.95
C ILE A 171 4.37 -17.26 8.61
N GLN A 172 5.48 -17.96 8.41
CA GLN A 172 6.75 -17.64 9.05
C GLN A 172 7.28 -16.28 8.61
N TYR A 173 7.45 -16.09 7.30
CA TYR A 173 8.08 -14.88 6.77
C TYR A 173 7.08 -13.75 6.49
N GLY A 174 5.86 -14.06 6.05
CA GLY A 174 4.84 -13.04 5.85
C GLY A 174 4.38 -12.45 7.18
N TYR A 175 3.69 -13.25 7.98
CA TYR A 175 3.12 -12.77 9.24
C TYR A 175 4.13 -12.73 10.39
N GLY A 176 4.96 -13.77 10.55
CA GLY A 176 5.90 -13.89 11.67
C GLY A 176 7.09 -12.97 11.59
N GLU A 177 7.61 -12.68 10.41
CA GLU A 177 8.74 -11.78 10.21
C GLU A 177 8.28 -10.40 9.73
N ILE A 178 7.71 -10.29 8.53
CA ILE A 178 7.51 -8.99 7.87
C ILE A 178 6.42 -8.15 8.54
N TRP A 179 5.30 -8.74 8.90
CA TRP A 179 4.24 -8.00 9.59
C TRP A 179 4.57 -7.61 11.03
N ASP A 180 5.58 -8.23 11.62
CA ASP A 180 6.07 -7.96 12.99
C ASP A 180 7.22 -6.92 13.01
N ARG A 181 7.75 -6.53 11.85
CA ARG A 181 8.84 -5.56 11.76
C ARG A 181 8.40 -4.18 12.26
N PRO A 182 9.32 -3.41 12.89
CA PRO A 182 9.03 -2.03 13.31
C PRO A 182 8.86 -1.10 12.10
N GLY A 183 8.41 0.13 12.35
CA GLY A 183 8.30 1.19 11.34
C GLY A 183 6.91 1.37 10.73
N LEU A 184 6.07 0.34 10.71
CA LEU A 184 4.64 0.43 10.42
C LEU A 184 3.85 -0.25 11.53
N ASP A 185 2.77 0.38 11.97
CA ASP A 185 1.80 -0.26 12.86
C ASP A 185 0.89 -1.24 12.09
N ARG A 186 0.08 -2.00 12.81
CA ARG A 186 -0.82 -3.01 12.20
C ARG A 186 -1.85 -2.40 11.26
N ARG A 187 -2.33 -1.20 11.59
CA ARG A 187 -3.29 -0.47 10.76
C ARG A 187 -2.64 -0.07 9.43
N GLN A 188 -1.43 0.48 9.48
CA GLN A 188 -0.66 0.86 8.28
C GLN A 188 -0.29 -0.36 7.43
N ARG A 189 0.08 -1.48 8.06
CA ARG A 189 0.34 -2.75 7.33
C ARG A 189 -0.91 -3.27 6.62
N ALA A 190 -2.08 -3.12 7.21
CA ALA A 190 -3.34 -3.46 6.55
C ALA A 190 -3.64 -2.54 5.36
N LEU A 191 -3.35 -1.23 5.45
CA LEU A 191 -3.42 -0.29 4.31
C LEU A 191 -2.53 -0.74 3.16
N VAL A 192 -1.26 -1.08 3.46
CA VAL A 192 -0.30 -1.59 2.46
C VAL A 192 -0.85 -2.83 1.76
N ALA A 193 -1.37 -3.80 2.53
CA ALA A 193 -1.88 -5.06 1.97
C ALA A 193 -3.09 -4.81 1.05
N VAL A 194 -4.09 -4.03 1.50
CA VAL A 194 -5.29 -3.71 0.70
C VAL A 194 -4.90 -2.97 -0.58
N ALA A 195 -4.00 -1.98 -0.51
CA ALA A 195 -3.55 -1.22 -1.67
C ALA A 195 -2.77 -2.09 -2.67
N ALA A 196 -1.82 -2.91 -2.17
CA ALA A 196 -1.02 -3.79 -3.01
C ALA A 196 -1.89 -4.85 -3.71
N PHE A 197 -2.78 -5.53 -3.01
CA PHE A 197 -3.66 -6.53 -3.61
C PHE A 197 -4.64 -5.94 -4.62
N THR A 198 -5.14 -4.72 -4.37
CA THR A 198 -5.95 -3.98 -5.36
C THR A 198 -5.15 -3.70 -6.62
N ALA A 199 -3.93 -3.18 -6.49
CA ALA A 199 -3.06 -2.86 -7.61
C ALA A 199 -2.64 -4.10 -8.41
N LEU A 200 -2.43 -5.24 -7.74
CA LEU A 200 -2.09 -6.53 -8.30
C LEU A 200 -3.32 -7.30 -8.85
N LYS A 201 -4.54 -6.80 -8.65
CA LYS A 201 -5.80 -7.44 -9.07
C LYS A 201 -6.01 -8.82 -8.42
N LEU A 202 -5.55 -8.99 -7.19
CA LEU A 202 -5.68 -10.23 -6.43
C LEU A 202 -7.00 -10.22 -5.64
N GLU A 203 -8.08 -10.48 -6.35
CA GLU A 203 -9.47 -10.31 -5.88
C GLU A 203 -9.77 -11.06 -4.57
N GLY A 204 -9.37 -12.34 -4.48
CA GLY A 204 -9.56 -13.15 -3.28
C GLY A 204 -8.82 -12.58 -2.05
N GLN A 205 -7.62 -12.02 -2.26
CA GLN A 205 -6.86 -11.36 -1.20
C GLN A 205 -7.48 -10.01 -0.82
N VAL A 206 -7.96 -9.22 -1.80
CA VAL A 206 -8.67 -7.97 -1.51
C VAL A 206 -9.88 -8.24 -0.60
N GLN A 207 -10.69 -9.23 -0.92
CA GLN A 207 -11.87 -9.59 -0.12
C GLN A 207 -11.48 -10.04 1.30
N LYS A 208 -10.51 -10.97 1.41
CA LYS A 208 -10.05 -11.51 2.70
C LYS A 208 -9.40 -10.43 3.56
N PHE A 209 -8.43 -9.70 3.02
CA PHE A 209 -7.66 -8.70 3.75
C PHE A 209 -8.46 -7.42 4.02
N GLY A 210 -9.30 -6.99 3.08
CA GLY A 210 -10.19 -5.85 3.29
C GLY A 210 -11.13 -6.04 4.46
N ARG A 211 -11.77 -7.22 4.58
CA ARG A 211 -12.58 -7.55 5.75
C ARG A 211 -11.75 -7.63 7.04
N SER A 212 -10.55 -8.20 6.97
CA SER A 212 -9.68 -8.35 8.13
C SER A 212 -9.02 -7.04 8.57
N ALA A 213 -8.95 -6.04 7.69
CA ALA A 213 -8.44 -4.71 8.02
C ALA A 213 -9.26 -4.00 9.11
N LEU A 214 -10.54 -4.37 9.31
CA LEU A 214 -11.36 -3.94 10.45
C LEU A 214 -10.73 -4.38 11.78
N ASN A 215 -10.17 -5.59 11.84
CA ASN A 215 -9.51 -6.11 13.04
C ASN A 215 -8.15 -5.42 13.31
N ALA A 216 -7.59 -4.75 12.31
CA ALA A 216 -6.40 -3.90 12.45
C ALA A 216 -6.74 -2.45 12.84
N GLY A 217 -8.03 -2.13 13.04
CA GLY A 217 -8.49 -0.81 13.45
C GLY A 217 -8.84 0.16 12.32
N LEU A 218 -8.90 -0.32 11.07
CA LEU A 218 -9.42 0.50 9.96
C LEU A 218 -10.95 0.53 9.99
N SER A 219 -11.53 1.70 9.75
CA SER A 219 -12.96 1.81 9.47
C SER A 219 -13.30 1.33 8.06
N LYS A 220 -14.58 1.00 7.80
CA LYS A 220 -15.06 0.69 6.45
C LYS A 220 -14.73 1.81 5.46
N THR A 221 -14.87 3.06 5.87
CA THR A 221 -14.55 4.22 5.03
C THR A 221 -13.07 4.26 4.66
N GLU A 222 -12.15 4.05 5.60
CA GLU A 222 -10.72 4.05 5.32
C GLU A 222 -10.31 2.91 4.40
N ILE A 223 -10.92 1.74 4.52
CA ILE A 223 -10.69 0.60 3.62
C ILE A 223 -11.12 0.96 2.19
N VAL A 224 -12.31 1.51 2.02
CA VAL A 224 -12.84 1.96 0.72
C VAL A 224 -11.96 3.06 0.12
N GLU A 225 -11.57 4.07 0.90
CA GLU A 225 -10.70 5.15 0.45
C GLU A 225 -9.29 4.67 0.10
N THR A 226 -8.78 3.62 0.76
CA THR A 226 -7.52 2.97 0.41
C THR A 226 -7.58 2.35 -1.00
N VAL A 227 -8.65 1.65 -1.32
CA VAL A 227 -8.86 1.08 -2.66
C VAL A 227 -9.00 2.19 -3.70
N ILE A 228 -9.82 3.23 -3.44
CA ILE A 228 -9.99 4.38 -4.34
C ILE A 228 -8.64 5.05 -4.62
N GLN A 229 -7.79 5.16 -3.60
CA GLN A 229 -6.46 5.79 -3.71
C GLN A 229 -5.54 5.08 -4.71
N THR A 230 -5.72 3.78 -4.96
CA THR A 230 -4.91 3.06 -5.95
C THR A 230 -5.28 3.38 -7.40
N GLY A 231 -6.50 3.87 -7.64
CA GLY A 231 -7.06 4.09 -8.97
C GLY A 231 -6.18 4.90 -9.92
N PRO A 232 -5.60 6.04 -9.52
CA PRO A 232 -4.69 6.83 -10.36
C PRO A 232 -3.40 6.10 -10.77
N TYR A 233 -3.00 5.04 -10.08
CA TYR A 233 -1.71 4.35 -10.22
C TYR A 233 -1.82 3.00 -10.92
N SER A 234 -2.85 2.22 -10.61
CA SER A 234 -3.07 0.88 -11.14
C SER A 234 -4.27 0.77 -12.08
N GLY A 235 -5.03 1.85 -12.23
CA GLY A 235 -6.23 1.93 -13.07
C GLY A 235 -7.53 1.93 -12.27
N LEU A 236 -8.55 2.60 -12.82
CA LEU A 236 -9.87 2.70 -12.15
C LEU A 236 -10.62 1.36 -12.17
N ALA A 237 -10.48 0.55 -13.22
CA ALA A 237 -11.18 -0.73 -13.32
C ALA A 237 -10.78 -1.73 -12.22
N PRO A 238 -9.48 -1.95 -11.92
CA PRO A 238 -9.09 -2.76 -10.75
C PRO A 238 -9.66 -2.26 -9.43
N ALA A 239 -9.67 -0.94 -9.22
CA ALA A 239 -10.24 -0.35 -8.02
C ALA A 239 -11.76 -0.58 -7.94
N LEU A 240 -12.49 -0.44 -9.04
CA LEU A 240 -13.94 -0.72 -9.09
C LEU A 240 -14.26 -2.20 -8.81
N ASN A 241 -13.50 -3.14 -9.37
CA ASN A 241 -13.66 -4.56 -9.09
C ASN A 241 -13.42 -4.85 -7.60
N ALA A 242 -12.36 -4.29 -7.02
CA ALA A 242 -12.07 -4.41 -5.60
C ALA A 242 -13.19 -3.84 -4.71
N LEU A 243 -13.75 -2.67 -5.07
CA LEU A 243 -14.86 -2.06 -4.35
C LEU A 243 -16.13 -2.92 -4.42
N ALA A 244 -16.41 -3.54 -5.58
CA ALA A 244 -17.56 -4.46 -5.71
C ALA A 244 -17.44 -5.65 -4.75
N LEU A 245 -16.26 -6.28 -4.67
CA LEU A 245 -15.98 -7.37 -3.73
C LEU A 245 -16.06 -6.93 -2.26
N LEU A 246 -15.59 -5.74 -1.96
CA LEU A 246 -15.65 -5.18 -0.60
C LEU A 246 -17.07 -4.80 -0.19
N SER A 247 -17.94 -4.41 -1.12
CA SER A 247 -19.35 -4.12 -0.79
C SER A 247 -20.06 -5.34 -0.21
N GLU A 248 -19.72 -6.54 -0.69
CA GLU A 248 -20.25 -7.81 -0.14
C GLU A 248 -19.58 -8.17 1.19
N ALA A 249 -18.28 -7.92 1.31
CA ALA A 249 -17.48 -8.33 2.46
C ALA A 249 -17.65 -7.42 3.69
N LEU A 250 -17.97 -6.13 3.49
CA LEU A 250 -18.11 -5.11 4.52
C LEU A 250 -19.55 -4.78 4.87
N GLY A 251 -20.49 -5.32 4.11
CA GLY A 251 -21.95 -5.16 4.10
C GLY A 251 -22.70 -4.99 5.36
#